data_37db701c72eb473ffb3ebbfd8bdd20b3
#
_entry.id   37db701c72eb473ffb3ebbfd8bdd20b3
#
_cell.length_a   1.000
_cell.length_b   1.000
_cell.length_c   1.000
_cell.angle_alpha   90.00
_cell.angle_beta   90.00
_cell.angle_gamma   90.00
#
_symmetry.space_group_name_H-M   'P 1'
#
loop_
_entity.id
_entity.type
_entity.pdbx_description
1 polymer ?
#
loop_
_entity_poly.entity_id
_entity_poly.type
_entity_poly.pdbx_seq_one_letter_code
_entity_poly.pdbx_strand_id
1 'polypeptide(L)'
;MNTFVTDWLIPDWPAPAGVKSCVTTRAGGVSQASFDSFNLGDHVDDCPESVAANRQRLTSSLNIQPAWLRQVHGVVVAQADPLCVVEADASWTMTPGVACTIMTADCLPALFCDRAGSRVAAAHAGWRGLAAGVLEATVDRLAVPASDILVWLGPAIGPQAFEVGPEVREAFISTHPETAQAFVPSLNAGRFMADIYALARLRLAACGVTAVYGGGFCTVNDPRFYSYRRSARTGRFASLVWID
;
A
#
# COMPACT_ATOMS: atom_id res chain seq x y z
N MET A 1 23.93 18.60 10.58
CA MET A 1 22.55 18.60 10.07
C MET A 1 22.56 17.85 8.74
N ASN A 2 22.23 16.58 8.73
CA ASN A 2 22.11 15.80 7.48
C ASN A 2 20.72 16.09 6.91
N THR A 3 20.62 17.05 6.00
CA THR A 3 19.43 17.28 5.19
C THR A 3 19.39 16.17 4.12
N PHE A 4 18.88 15.01 4.48
CA PHE A 4 18.38 14.08 3.48
C PHE A 4 17.14 14.72 2.88
N VAL A 5 17.28 15.37 1.73
CA VAL A 5 16.15 15.75 0.88
C VAL A 5 15.57 14.44 0.37
N THR A 6 14.62 13.92 1.10
CA THR A 6 13.86 12.74 0.67
C THR A 6 12.72 13.27 -0.18
N ASP A 7 12.69 12.94 -1.47
CA ASP A 7 11.55 13.20 -2.36
C ASP A 7 10.38 12.25 -2.04
N TRP A 8 10.13 12.01 -0.74
CA TRP A 8 9.05 11.14 -0.32
C TRP A 8 7.70 11.84 -0.46
N LEU A 9 6.71 11.09 -0.89
CA LEU A 9 5.36 11.59 -1.02
C LEU A 9 4.69 11.65 0.35
N ILE A 10 4.21 12.83 0.72
CA ILE A 10 3.36 13.01 1.90
C ILE A 10 1.90 12.89 1.45
N PRO A 11 1.13 11.95 1.98
CA PRO A 11 -0.29 11.82 1.69
C PRO A 11 -1.07 13.10 1.98
N ASP A 12 -1.85 13.54 0.99
CA ASP A 12 -2.77 14.67 1.14
C ASP A 12 -4.16 14.14 1.50
N TRP A 13 -4.44 14.14 2.79
CA TRP A 13 -5.71 13.72 3.38
C TRP A 13 -5.92 14.39 4.73
N PRO A 14 -7.18 14.54 5.22
CA PRO A 14 -7.46 15.26 6.46
C PRO A 14 -7.24 14.37 7.69
N ALA A 15 -6.09 13.70 7.78
CA ALA A 15 -5.72 12.94 8.96
C ALA A 15 -5.55 13.88 10.17
N PRO A 16 -5.90 13.41 11.37
CA PRO A 16 -5.62 14.15 12.62
C PRO A 16 -4.15 14.53 12.76
N ALA A 17 -3.85 15.65 13.41
CA ALA A 17 -2.49 16.21 13.50
C ALA A 17 -1.46 15.23 14.10
N GLY A 18 -1.89 14.33 15.01
CA GLY A 18 -1.05 13.28 15.59
C GLY A 18 -0.82 12.08 14.66
N VAL A 19 -1.55 11.97 13.56
CA VAL A 19 -1.34 10.89 12.57
C VAL A 19 -0.39 11.37 11.49
N LYS A 20 0.68 10.64 11.29
CA LYS A 20 1.68 10.89 10.25
C LYS A 20 1.67 9.77 9.22
N SER A 21 2.01 10.11 8.00
CA SER A 21 2.11 9.14 6.91
C SER A 21 3.10 9.61 5.85
N CYS A 22 3.73 8.65 5.18
CA CYS A 22 4.56 8.93 4.02
C CYS A 22 4.62 7.73 3.07
N VAL A 23 5.02 7.99 1.83
CA VAL A 23 5.37 6.97 0.86
C VAL A 23 6.79 7.23 0.37
N THR A 24 7.66 6.23 0.48
CA THR A 24 9.02 6.35 -0.03
C THR A 24 9.04 6.30 -1.55
N THR A 25 10.08 6.89 -2.14
CA THR A 25 10.36 6.70 -3.56
C THR A 25 11.54 5.76 -3.75
N ARG A 26 11.90 5.45 -4.99
CA ARG A 26 13.08 4.63 -5.30
C ARG A 26 14.41 5.37 -5.12
N ALA A 27 14.39 6.68 -4.88
CA ALA A 27 15.59 7.51 -4.77
C ALA A 27 16.14 7.57 -3.35
N GLY A 28 17.45 7.81 -3.21
CA GLY A 28 18.09 8.13 -1.92
C GLY A 28 18.64 6.94 -1.14
N GLY A 29 18.73 5.75 -1.74
CA GLY A 29 19.26 4.55 -1.12
C GLY A 29 20.66 4.15 -1.59
N VAL A 30 21.01 2.89 -1.30
CA VAL A 30 22.34 2.30 -1.63
C VAL A 30 22.24 1.05 -2.50
N SER A 31 21.05 0.55 -2.79
CA SER A 31 20.86 -0.60 -3.69
C SER A 31 21.32 -0.28 -5.10
N GLN A 32 21.85 -1.30 -5.79
CA GLN A 32 22.41 -1.18 -7.15
C GLN A 32 21.35 -1.50 -8.22
N ALA A 33 21.78 -1.49 -9.48
CA ALA A 33 20.93 -1.69 -10.66
C ALA A 33 19.90 -2.82 -10.52
N SER A 34 18.73 -2.60 -11.09
CA SER A 34 17.41 -3.24 -10.91
C SER A 34 16.70 -2.82 -9.63
N PHE A 35 17.43 -2.48 -8.54
CA PHE A 35 16.87 -2.08 -7.25
C PHE A 35 17.22 -0.64 -6.86
N ASP A 36 17.85 0.09 -7.76
CA ASP A 36 18.38 1.43 -7.54
C ASP A 36 17.26 2.43 -7.22
N SER A 37 17.40 3.06 -6.07
CA SER A 37 18.45 2.90 -5.07
C SER A 37 17.89 2.61 -3.66
N PHE A 38 16.61 2.91 -3.37
CA PHE A 38 16.00 2.82 -2.04
C PHE A 38 15.05 1.62 -1.93
N ASN A 39 15.53 0.44 -2.35
CA ASN A 39 14.75 -0.79 -2.18
C ASN A 39 14.64 -1.16 -0.69
N LEU A 40 13.41 -1.47 -0.26
CA LEU A 40 13.06 -1.87 1.10
C LEU A 40 12.59 -3.34 1.18
N GLY A 41 12.40 -3.99 0.01
CA GLY A 41 11.99 -5.40 -0.06
C GLY A 41 13.16 -6.35 0.11
N ASP A 42 13.05 -7.26 1.08
CA ASP A 42 14.05 -8.30 1.39
C ASP A 42 13.81 -9.64 0.67
N HIS A 43 12.77 -9.69 -0.17
CA HIS A 43 12.30 -10.89 -0.89
C HIS A 43 12.39 -10.73 -2.43
N VAL A 44 13.26 -9.86 -2.93
CA VAL A 44 13.36 -9.52 -4.36
C VAL A 44 14.74 -9.74 -4.97
N ASP A 45 15.60 -10.52 -4.29
CA ASP A 45 16.97 -10.85 -4.68
C ASP A 45 17.93 -9.64 -4.79
N ASP A 46 17.70 -8.60 -3.98
CA ASP A 46 18.66 -7.52 -3.75
C ASP A 46 19.69 -7.95 -2.68
N CYS A 47 20.82 -7.23 -2.62
CA CYS A 47 21.84 -7.42 -1.59
C CYS A 47 21.24 -7.15 -0.20
N PRO A 48 21.26 -8.13 0.74
CA PRO A 48 20.65 -7.98 2.06
C PRO A 48 21.20 -6.80 2.86
N GLU A 49 22.50 -6.51 2.73
CA GLU A 49 23.19 -5.41 3.40
C GLU A 49 22.66 -4.05 2.88
N SER A 50 22.40 -3.96 1.58
CA SER A 50 21.82 -2.75 0.97
C SER A 50 20.38 -2.52 1.47
N VAL A 51 19.56 -3.57 1.53
CA VAL A 51 18.20 -3.48 2.06
C VAL A 51 18.22 -3.09 3.54
N ALA A 52 19.10 -3.69 4.35
CA ALA A 52 19.26 -3.34 5.76
C ALA A 52 19.67 -1.87 5.94
N ALA A 53 20.63 -1.38 5.15
CA ALA A 53 21.07 0.01 5.19
C ALA A 53 19.95 0.98 4.79
N ASN A 54 19.14 0.63 3.78
CA ASN A 54 17.97 1.42 3.36
C ASN A 54 16.90 1.45 4.46
N ARG A 55 16.57 0.31 5.06
CA ARG A 55 15.63 0.21 6.19
C ARG A 55 16.10 1.01 7.41
N GLN A 56 17.39 0.95 7.73
CA GLN A 56 17.97 1.77 8.81
C GLN A 56 17.87 3.26 8.50
N ARG A 57 18.13 3.68 7.26
CA ARG A 57 17.99 5.07 6.83
C ARG A 57 16.55 5.55 6.96
N LEU A 58 15.56 4.74 6.56
CA LEU A 58 14.14 5.03 6.73
C LEU A 58 13.80 5.29 8.22
N THR A 59 14.14 4.32 9.08
CA THR A 59 13.91 4.39 10.53
C THR A 59 14.53 5.65 11.15
N SER A 60 15.79 5.94 10.82
CA SER A 60 16.51 7.11 11.37
C SER A 60 15.95 8.44 10.85
N SER A 61 15.47 8.49 9.59
CA SER A 61 14.92 9.72 9.01
C SER A 61 13.56 10.12 9.58
N LEU A 62 12.74 9.14 9.94
CA LEU A 62 11.39 9.36 10.46
C LEU A 62 11.31 9.24 11.98
N ASN A 63 12.34 8.72 12.63
CA ASN A 63 12.38 8.43 14.07
C ASN A 63 11.20 7.54 14.52
N ILE A 64 10.92 6.46 13.75
CA ILE A 64 9.83 5.51 13.97
C ILE A 64 10.35 4.09 14.03
N GLN A 65 9.48 3.16 14.43
CA GLN A 65 9.71 1.72 14.41
C GLN A 65 8.79 1.07 13.36
N PRO A 66 9.27 0.83 12.13
CA PRO A 66 8.47 0.17 11.09
C PRO A 66 8.17 -1.28 11.45
N ALA A 67 6.90 -1.67 11.42
CA ALA A 67 6.48 -3.06 11.54
C ALA A 67 6.38 -3.68 10.14
N TRP A 68 7.31 -4.56 9.81
CA TRP A 68 7.38 -5.22 8.51
C TRP A 68 6.51 -6.48 8.49
N LEU A 69 5.95 -6.80 7.32
CA LEU A 69 5.12 -7.99 7.11
C LEU A 69 5.72 -8.88 6.02
N ARG A 70 5.47 -10.18 6.12
CA ARG A 70 5.57 -11.11 5.01
C ARG A 70 4.24 -11.09 4.25
N GLN A 71 4.17 -10.28 3.22
CA GLN A 71 2.97 -10.09 2.40
C GLN A 71 2.79 -11.26 1.43
N VAL A 72 1.61 -11.88 1.45
CA VAL A 72 1.28 -13.10 0.68
C VAL A 72 0.03 -12.92 -0.20
N HIS A 73 -0.46 -11.69 -0.34
CA HIS A 73 -1.71 -11.34 -1.04
C HIS A 73 -2.96 -11.95 -0.41
N GLY A 74 -2.92 -12.15 0.91
CA GLY A 74 -4.03 -12.65 1.73
C GLY A 74 -4.88 -11.54 2.33
N VAL A 75 -5.60 -11.88 3.41
CA VAL A 75 -6.52 -10.97 4.13
C VAL A 75 -6.23 -10.85 5.62
N VAL A 76 -5.14 -11.46 6.09
CA VAL A 76 -4.76 -11.42 7.50
C VAL A 76 -4.35 -10.01 7.90
N VAL A 77 -4.91 -9.52 9.02
CA VAL A 77 -4.59 -8.23 9.62
C VAL A 77 -3.93 -8.46 10.97
N ALA A 78 -2.63 -8.19 11.06
CA ALA A 78 -1.85 -8.37 12.28
C ALA A 78 -1.82 -7.08 13.13
N GLN A 79 -1.59 -7.22 14.43
CA GLN A 79 -1.13 -6.09 15.22
C GLN A 79 0.32 -5.77 14.82
N ALA A 80 0.63 -4.52 14.59
CA ALA A 80 1.96 -4.10 14.16
C ALA A 80 2.97 -4.34 15.30
N ASP A 81 3.98 -5.13 15.01
CA ASP A 81 5.09 -5.43 15.92
C ASP A 81 6.43 -5.20 15.19
N PRO A 82 7.23 -4.19 15.59
CA PRO A 82 8.52 -3.92 14.98
C PRO A 82 9.57 -5.01 15.20
N LEU A 83 9.34 -5.90 16.18
CA LEU A 83 10.29 -6.96 16.56
C LEU A 83 9.97 -8.31 15.90
N CYS A 84 8.77 -8.44 15.29
CA CYS A 84 8.32 -9.71 14.73
C CYS A 84 7.73 -9.53 13.34
N VAL A 85 8.34 -10.17 12.33
CA VAL A 85 7.80 -10.24 10.98
C VAL A 85 6.83 -11.41 10.87
N VAL A 86 5.54 -11.11 10.74
CA VAL A 86 4.48 -12.11 10.62
C VAL A 86 3.94 -12.16 9.19
N GLU A 87 3.33 -13.30 8.83
CA GLU A 87 2.62 -13.44 7.54
C GLU A 87 1.25 -12.76 7.63
N ALA A 88 1.14 -11.61 6.98
CA ALA A 88 -0.08 -10.82 6.90
C ALA A 88 0.01 -9.83 5.74
N ASP A 89 -1.14 -9.32 5.29
CA ASP A 89 -1.21 -8.30 4.23
C ASP A 89 -1.77 -6.96 4.74
N ALA A 90 -2.06 -6.87 6.03
CA ALA A 90 -2.38 -5.62 6.69
C ALA A 90 -1.86 -5.63 8.13
N SER A 91 -1.61 -4.44 8.66
CA SER A 91 -1.33 -4.28 10.09
C SER A 91 -2.03 -3.04 10.65
N TRP A 92 -2.24 -3.04 11.96
CA TRP A 92 -2.85 -1.95 12.69
C TRP A 92 -2.13 -1.71 14.01
N THR A 93 -2.22 -0.49 14.56
CA THR A 93 -1.66 -0.16 15.86
C THR A 93 -2.39 1.00 16.53
N MET A 94 -2.24 1.09 17.85
CA MET A 94 -2.58 2.24 18.70
C MET A 94 -1.33 2.77 19.42
N THR A 95 -0.19 2.17 19.16
CA THR A 95 1.07 2.49 19.86
C THR A 95 1.79 3.62 19.13
N PRO A 96 2.04 4.78 19.80
CA PRO A 96 2.83 5.86 19.22
C PRO A 96 4.23 5.40 18.80
N GLY A 97 4.73 5.95 17.70
CA GLY A 97 6.05 5.66 17.15
C GLY A 97 6.16 4.34 16.40
N VAL A 98 5.17 3.42 16.51
CA VAL A 98 5.10 2.19 15.69
C VAL A 98 4.41 2.50 14.37
N ALA A 99 5.06 2.19 13.25
CA ALA A 99 4.50 2.43 11.91
C ALA A 99 3.99 1.16 11.26
N CYS A 100 2.71 1.13 10.91
CA CYS A 100 2.17 0.16 9.97
C CYS A 100 2.81 0.39 8.59
N THR A 101 3.44 -0.64 8.03
CA THR A 101 4.29 -0.51 6.84
C THR A 101 3.92 -1.53 5.78
N ILE A 102 3.61 -1.06 4.58
CA ILE A 102 3.28 -1.90 3.42
C ILE A 102 4.26 -1.64 2.29
N MET A 103 4.82 -2.71 1.76
CA MET A 103 5.75 -2.67 0.62
C MET A 103 5.02 -3.01 -0.68
N THR A 104 5.21 -2.19 -1.72
CA THR A 104 4.57 -2.40 -3.02
C THR A 104 5.50 -2.11 -4.20
N ALA A 105 5.15 -2.66 -5.34
CA ALA A 105 5.55 -2.28 -6.69
C ALA A 105 4.39 -2.68 -7.61
N ASP A 106 3.43 -1.78 -7.80
CA ASP A 106 2.16 -1.86 -8.53
C ASP A 106 0.92 -2.20 -7.69
N CYS A 107 0.99 -3.09 -6.69
CA CYS A 107 -0.15 -3.35 -5.81
C CYS A 107 -0.55 -2.09 -5.05
N LEU A 108 -1.83 -1.97 -4.70
CA LEU A 108 -2.37 -0.80 -4.01
C LEU A 108 -2.05 -0.85 -2.51
N PRO A 109 -1.33 0.13 -1.96
CA PRO A 109 -1.27 0.34 -0.53
C PRO A 109 -2.44 1.25 -0.09
N ALA A 110 -3.15 0.86 0.97
CA ALA A 110 -4.18 1.67 1.60
C ALA A 110 -3.78 2.00 3.04
N LEU A 111 -3.77 3.28 3.39
CA LEU A 111 -3.49 3.79 4.73
C LEU A 111 -4.79 4.22 5.39
N PHE A 112 -4.94 3.87 6.66
CA PHE A 112 -6.15 4.10 7.45
C PHE A 112 -5.82 4.83 8.73
N CYS A 113 -6.73 5.70 9.18
CA CYS A 113 -6.78 6.17 10.54
C CYS A 113 -8.23 6.42 10.97
N ASP A 114 -8.47 6.49 12.28
CA ASP A 114 -9.73 7.01 12.80
C ASP A 114 -9.68 8.54 12.93
N ARG A 115 -10.85 9.19 12.97
CA ARG A 115 -10.95 10.66 13.13
C ARG A 115 -10.42 11.16 14.47
N ALA A 116 -10.35 10.30 15.47
CA ALA A 116 -9.76 10.63 16.77
C ALA A 116 -8.23 10.60 16.75
N GLY A 117 -7.61 10.00 15.71
CA GLY A 117 -6.15 9.81 15.64
C GLY A 117 -5.62 8.80 16.65
N SER A 118 -6.48 7.90 17.11
CA SER A 118 -6.14 6.92 18.14
C SER A 118 -5.71 5.56 17.59
N ARG A 119 -5.99 5.31 16.31
CA ARG A 119 -5.72 4.04 15.62
C ARG A 119 -5.30 4.30 14.18
N VAL A 120 -4.32 3.55 13.75
CA VAL A 120 -3.87 3.54 12.36
C VAL A 120 -3.74 2.12 11.85
N ALA A 121 -3.88 1.94 10.54
CA ALA A 121 -3.63 0.68 9.87
C ALA A 121 -3.09 0.91 8.45
N ALA A 122 -2.43 -0.09 7.90
CA ALA A 122 -2.03 -0.11 6.50
C ALA A 122 -2.33 -1.49 5.91
N ALA A 123 -2.84 -1.52 4.67
CA ALA A 123 -3.19 -2.74 3.95
C ALA A 123 -2.52 -2.82 2.58
N HIS A 124 -2.01 -4.00 2.25
CA HIS A 124 -1.54 -4.40 0.93
C HIS A 124 -2.72 -4.95 0.12
N ALA A 125 -3.32 -4.10 -0.68
CA ALA A 125 -4.45 -4.45 -1.52
C ALA A 125 -4.00 -4.80 -2.96
N GLY A 126 -3.13 -5.80 -3.12
CA GLY A 126 -2.96 -6.47 -4.39
C GLY A 126 -4.30 -7.08 -4.83
N TRP A 127 -4.54 -7.29 -6.15
CA TRP A 127 -5.86 -7.68 -6.65
C TRP A 127 -6.45 -8.92 -5.95
N ARG A 128 -5.60 -9.90 -5.56
CA ARG A 128 -6.05 -11.11 -4.85
C ARG A 128 -6.58 -10.79 -3.45
N GLY A 129 -5.78 -10.08 -2.65
CA GLY A 129 -6.18 -9.65 -1.31
C GLY A 129 -7.37 -8.70 -1.34
N LEU A 130 -7.41 -7.78 -2.32
CA LEU A 130 -8.52 -6.86 -2.52
C LEU A 130 -9.82 -7.60 -2.86
N ALA A 131 -9.78 -8.56 -3.79
CA ALA A 131 -10.95 -9.38 -4.14
C ALA A 131 -11.40 -10.25 -2.96
N ALA A 132 -10.45 -10.76 -2.17
CA ALA A 132 -10.72 -11.61 -1.00
C ALA A 132 -11.17 -10.84 0.25
N GLY A 133 -11.06 -9.50 0.30
CA GLY A 133 -11.60 -8.68 1.39
C GLY A 133 -10.57 -8.14 2.39
N VAL A 134 -9.33 -7.87 1.98
CA VAL A 134 -8.29 -7.32 2.88
C VAL A 134 -8.66 -5.93 3.43
N LEU A 135 -9.36 -5.10 2.64
CA LEU A 135 -9.78 -3.77 3.09
C LEU A 135 -10.89 -3.88 4.13
N GLU A 136 -11.88 -4.76 3.90
CA GLU A 136 -12.96 -5.05 4.84
C GLU A 136 -12.41 -5.59 6.16
N ALA A 137 -11.51 -6.56 6.10
CA ALA A 137 -10.85 -7.12 7.28
C ALA A 137 -10.07 -6.03 8.06
N THR A 138 -9.47 -5.06 7.35
CA THR A 138 -8.76 -3.93 7.98
C THR A 138 -9.73 -2.97 8.65
N VAL A 139 -10.85 -2.64 7.99
CA VAL A 139 -11.93 -1.81 8.57
C VAL A 139 -12.48 -2.45 9.85
N ASP A 140 -12.80 -3.73 9.81
CA ASP A 140 -13.30 -4.48 10.98
C ASP A 140 -12.31 -4.47 12.14
N ARG A 141 -11.01 -4.57 11.82
CA ARG A 141 -9.95 -4.62 12.82
C ARG A 141 -9.74 -3.29 13.55
N LEU A 142 -10.03 -2.17 12.92
CA LEU A 142 -9.99 -0.86 13.57
C LEU A 142 -11.04 -0.72 14.67
N ALA A 143 -12.15 -1.48 14.61
CA ALA A 143 -13.19 -1.54 15.63
C ALA A 143 -13.72 -0.16 16.05
N VAL A 144 -13.95 0.71 15.05
CA VAL A 144 -14.61 2.01 15.18
C VAL A 144 -15.70 2.12 14.11
N PRO A 145 -16.70 3.01 14.26
CA PRO A 145 -17.70 3.22 13.22
C PRO A 145 -17.04 3.55 11.87
N ALA A 146 -17.56 2.97 10.78
CA ALA A 146 -17.01 3.21 9.44
C ALA A 146 -17.01 4.70 9.03
N SER A 147 -17.98 5.48 9.54
CA SER A 147 -18.04 6.94 9.37
C SER A 147 -16.85 7.70 9.98
N ASP A 148 -16.17 7.08 10.94
CA ASP A 148 -15.02 7.67 11.63
C ASP A 148 -13.70 7.24 11.01
N ILE A 149 -13.72 6.37 10.01
CA ILE A 149 -12.50 5.91 9.32
C ILE A 149 -12.20 6.82 8.13
N LEU A 150 -10.95 7.24 8.05
CA LEU A 150 -10.35 7.92 6.90
C LEU A 150 -9.41 6.96 6.21
N VAL A 151 -9.45 6.90 4.88
CA VAL A 151 -8.58 6.05 4.08
C VAL A 151 -7.85 6.89 3.02
N TRP A 152 -6.57 6.62 2.84
CA TRP A 152 -5.80 7.18 1.75
C TRP A 152 -5.23 6.06 0.87
N LEU A 153 -5.51 6.13 -0.44
CA LEU A 153 -5.06 5.18 -1.44
C LEU A 153 -3.74 5.66 -2.05
N GLY A 154 -2.69 4.89 -1.84
CA GLY A 154 -1.33 5.24 -2.26
C GLY A 154 -1.01 4.89 -3.72
N PRO A 155 0.25 5.11 -4.15
CA PRO A 155 0.67 4.80 -5.51
C PRO A 155 0.54 3.33 -5.86
N ALA A 156 -0.19 3.06 -6.94
CA ALA A 156 -0.43 1.74 -7.51
C ALA A 156 -0.39 1.79 -9.03
N ILE A 157 -0.53 0.65 -9.68
CA ILE A 157 -0.70 0.57 -11.13
C ILE A 157 -2.01 1.26 -11.54
N GLY A 158 -1.90 2.20 -12.48
CA GLY A 158 -3.06 2.96 -12.97
C GLY A 158 -3.93 2.18 -13.96
N PRO A 159 -5.18 2.62 -14.17
CA PRO A 159 -6.16 1.89 -14.98
C PRO A 159 -5.76 1.75 -16.46
N GLN A 160 -4.92 2.62 -16.97
CA GLN A 160 -4.42 2.54 -18.36
C GLN A 160 -3.23 1.57 -18.52
N ALA A 161 -2.69 1.04 -17.43
CA ALA A 161 -1.55 0.12 -17.43
C ALA A 161 -1.90 -1.25 -16.81
N PHE A 162 -3.05 -1.36 -16.13
CA PHE A 162 -3.45 -2.57 -15.43
C PHE A 162 -4.31 -3.48 -16.32
N GLU A 163 -3.68 -4.08 -17.33
CA GLU A 163 -4.31 -5.13 -18.12
C GLU A 163 -4.35 -6.45 -17.36
N VAL A 164 -5.52 -7.08 -17.31
CA VAL A 164 -5.80 -8.32 -16.56
C VAL A 164 -6.56 -9.33 -17.42
N GLY A 165 -6.52 -10.60 -17.01
CA GLY A 165 -7.33 -11.66 -17.60
C GLY A 165 -8.76 -11.71 -17.07
N PRO A 166 -9.63 -12.54 -17.66
CA PRO A 166 -11.01 -12.70 -17.23
C PRO A 166 -11.13 -13.25 -15.81
N GLU A 167 -10.15 -14.03 -15.35
CA GLU A 167 -10.10 -14.58 -14.00
C GLU A 167 -10.03 -13.49 -12.91
N VAL A 168 -9.37 -12.37 -13.18
CA VAL A 168 -9.31 -11.25 -12.26
C VAL A 168 -10.66 -10.54 -12.18
N ARG A 169 -11.28 -10.29 -13.33
CA ARG A 169 -12.61 -9.69 -13.40
C ARG A 169 -13.65 -10.56 -12.68
N GLU A 170 -13.65 -11.86 -12.93
CA GLU A 170 -14.59 -12.80 -12.32
C GLU A 170 -14.44 -12.86 -10.79
N ALA A 171 -13.20 -12.82 -10.28
CA ALA A 171 -12.94 -12.81 -8.83
C ALA A 171 -13.62 -11.64 -8.10
N PHE A 172 -13.87 -10.52 -8.78
CA PHE A 172 -14.59 -9.38 -8.22
C PHE A 172 -16.09 -9.46 -8.45
N ILE A 173 -16.54 -9.70 -9.69
CA ILE A 173 -17.94 -9.58 -10.04
C ILE A 173 -18.82 -10.71 -9.49
N SER A 174 -18.24 -11.88 -9.22
CA SER A 174 -18.98 -13.02 -8.65
C SER A 174 -19.53 -12.73 -7.24
N THR A 175 -18.85 -11.91 -6.46
CA THR A 175 -19.28 -11.54 -5.10
C THR A 175 -19.78 -10.11 -5.01
N HIS A 176 -19.34 -9.22 -5.91
CA HIS A 176 -19.65 -7.79 -5.93
C HIS A 176 -19.95 -7.34 -7.37
N PRO A 177 -21.15 -7.61 -7.91
CA PRO A 177 -21.50 -7.32 -9.30
C PRO A 177 -21.29 -5.86 -9.71
N GLU A 178 -21.42 -4.91 -8.77
CA GLU A 178 -21.17 -3.47 -8.98
C GLU A 178 -19.75 -3.15 -9.39
N THR A 179 -18.80 -4.05 -9.09
CA THR A 179 -17.39 -3.87 -9.48
C THR A 179 -17.14 -4.04 -10.98
N ALA A 180 -18.12 -4.54 -11.73
CA ALA A 180 -18.01 -4.69 -13.18
C ALA A 180 -17.67 -3.37 -13.89
N GLN A 181 -18.11 -2.22 -13.36
CA GLN A 181 -17.81 -0.90 -13.89
C GLN A 181 -16.32 -0.49 -13.83
N ALA A 182 -15.53 -1.18 -13.00
CA ALA A 182 -14.09 -0.96 -12.88
C ALA A 182 -13.26 -1.71 -13.94
N PHE A 183 -13.93 -2.40 -14.86
CA PHE A 183 -13.29 -3.16 -15.93
C PHE A 183 -13.83 -2.70 -17.29
N VAL A 184 -12.93 -2.32 -18.19
CA VAL A 184 -13.27 -2.05 -19.59
C VAL A 184 -12.52 -3.02 -20.49
N PRO A 185 -13.07 -3.41 -21.68
CA PRO A 185 -12.36 -4.27 -22.62
C PRO A 185 -11.00 -3.69 -22.98
N SER A 186 -9.98 -4.54 -23.03
CA SER A 186 -8.66 -4.18 -23.55
C SER A 186 -8.63 -4.30 -25.07
N LEU A 187 -7.59 -3.72 -25.69
CA LEU A 187 -7.28 -3.96 -27.10
C LEU A 187 -6.90 -5.42 -27.39
N ASN A 188 -6.40 -6.14 -26.39
CA ASN A 188 -6.10 -7.56 -26.48
C ASN A 188 -7.38 -8.38 -26.22
N ALA A 189 -7.75 -9.21 -27.19
CA ALA A 189 -8.98 -10.00 -27.13
C ALA A 189 -9.06 -10.85 -25.85
N GLY A 190 -10.20 -10.81 -25.16
CA GLY A 190 -10.45 -11.55 -23.92
C GLY A 190 -9.77 -10.97 -22.67
N ARG A 191 -9.11 -9.81 -22.78
CA ARG A 191 -8.52 -9.10 -21.64
C ARG A 191 -9.28 -7.82 -21.30
N PHE A 192 -9.01 -7.30 -20.09
CA PHE A 192 -9.64 -6.11 -19.55
C PHE A 192 -8.58 -5.15 -19.00
N MET A 193 -8.85 -3.86 -19.11
CA MET A 193 -8.18 -2.83 -18.31
C MET A 193 -8.96 -2.67 -17.02
N ALA A 194 -8.28 -2.81 -15.88
CA ALA A 194 -8.88 -2.75 -14.55
C ALA A 194 -8.49 -1.45 -13.84
N ASP A 195 -9.42 -0.86 -13.10
CA ASP A 195 -9.15 0.26 -12.21
C ASP A 195 -9.12 -0.22 -10.75
N ILE A 196 -7.89 -0.43 -10.22
CA ILE A 196 -7.71 -0.90 -8.85
C ILE A 196 -8.17 0.12 -7.81
N TYR A 197 -8.14 1.42 -8.14
CA TYR A 197 -8.62 2.49 -7.27
C TYR A 197 -10.15 2.49 -7.18
N ALA A 198 -10.83 2.32 -8.32
CA ALA A 198 -12.28 2.18 -8.36
C ALA A 198 -12.73 0.92 -7.59
N LEU A 199 -12.07 -0.22 -7.78
CA LEU A 199 -12.31 -1.44 -7.04
C LEU A 199 -12.20 -1.23 -5.54
N ALA A 200 -11.12 -0.60 -5.07
CA ALA A 200 -10.91 -0.32 -3.65
C ALA A 200 -11.99 0.60 -3.07
N ARG A 201 -12.39 1.64 -3.81
CA ARG A 201 -13.45 2.57 -3.39
C ARG A 201 -14.80 1.87 -3.28
N LEU A 202 -15.15 1.00 -4.22
CA LEU A 202 -16.39 0.21 -4.18
C LEU A 202 -16.42 -0.72 -2.96
N ARG A 203 -15.30 -1.41 -2.69
CA ARG A 203 -15.16 -2.31 -1.54
C ARG A 203 -15.27 -1.55 -0.20
N LEU A 204 -14.62 -0.40 -0.07
CA LEU A 204 -14.68 0.46 1.11
C LEU A 204 -16.10 1.04 1.30
N ALA A 205 -16.75 1.46 0.21
CA ALA A 205 -18.12 1.97 0.27
C ALA A 205 -19.12 0.89 0.75
N ALA A 206 -18.93 -0.38 0.34
CA ALA A 206 -19.73 -1.49 0.82
C ALA A 206 -19.61 -1.72 2.33
N CYS A 207 -18.45 -1.35 2.94
CA CYS A 207 -18.27 -1.35 4.40
C CYS A 207 -18.74 -0.06 5.09
N GLY A 208 -19.33 0.89 4.34
CA GLY A 208 -19.79 2.18 4.88
C GLY A 208 -18.67 3.23 5.02
N VAL A 209 -17.46 2.98 4.55
CA VAL A 209 -16.35 3.95 4.55
C VAL A 209 -16.49 4.84 3.32
N THR A 210 -16.80 6.11 3.53
CA THR A 210 -17.01 7.11 2.47
C THR A 210 -15.90 8.14 2.37
N ALA A 211 -15.08 8.29 3.42
CA ALA A 211 -13.98 9.25 3.48
C ALA A 211 -12.69 8.63 2.89
N VAL A 212 -12.63 8.51 1.57
CA VAL A 212 -11.53 7.88 0.82
C VAL A 212 -10.83 8.89 -0.06
N TYR A 213 -9.55 9.11 0.20
CA TYR A 213 -8.67 10.10 -0.44
C TYR A 213 -7.59 9.43 -1.28
N GLY A 214 -6.76 10.22 -1.94
CA GLY A 214 -5.63 9.73 -2.74
C GLY A 214 -6.05 9.01 -4.01
N GLY A 215 -5.19 8.14 -4.54
CA GLY A 215 -5.34 7.54 -5.86
C GLY A 215 -4.81 8.45 -6.97
N GLY A 216 -5.04 8.08 -8.23
CA GLY A 216 -4.62 8.88 -9.40
C GLY A 216 -3.15 8.72 -9.79
N PHE A 217 -2.40 7.84 -9.13
CA PHE A 217 -1.04 7.50 -9.51
C PHE A 217 -1.01 6.37 -10.54
N CYS A 218 0.14 6.24 -11.24
CA CYS A 218 0.46 5.05 -12.01
C CYS A 218 1.95 4.73 -11.85
N THR A 219 2.27 3.71 -11.07
CA THR A 219 3.64 3.27 -10.81
C THR A 219 4.39 2.84 -12.06
N VAL A 220 3.68 2.37 -13.10
CA VAL A 220 4.28 2.04 -14.41
C VAL A 220 4.82 3.27 -15.11
N ASN A 221 4.10 4.39 -15.04
CA ASN A 221 4.42 5.62 -15.78
C ASN A 221 5.22 6.61 -14.94
N ASP A 222 5.14 6.52 -13.61
CA ASP A 222 5.86 7.43 -12.71
C ASP A 222 7.24 6.83 -12.33
N PRO A 223 8.34 7.43 -12.79
CA PRO A 223 9.69 6.92 -12.55
C PRO A 223 10.13 6.99 -11.09
N ARG A 224 9.41 7.72 -10.23
CA ARG A 224 9.70 7.80 -8.79
C ARG A 224 9.44 6.48 -8.06
N PHE A 225 8.62 5.59 -8.64
CA PHE A 225 8.23 4.34 -8.00
C PHE A 225 8.80 3.12 -8.69
N TYR A 226 9.02 2.06 -7.93
CA TYR A 226 9.25 0.74 -8.48
C TYR A 226 7.97 0.20 -9.11
N SER A 227 8.09 -0.56 -10.19
CA SER A 227 6.97 -1.20 -10.85
C SER A 227 7.37 -2.57 -11.38
N TYR A 228 6.69 -3.60 -10.93
CA TYR A 228 6.86 -4.97 -11.40
C TYR A 228 6.39 -5.13 -12.85
N ARG A 229 5.32 -4.43 -13.25
CA ARG A 229 4.81 -4.41 -14.61
C ARG A 229 5.81 -3.80 -15.60
N ARG A 230 6.53 -2.77 -15.17
CA ARG A 230 7.59 -2.13 -15.97
C ARG A 230 8.85 -2.99 -16.03
N SER A 231 9.23 -3.64 -14.93
CA SER A 231 10.41 -4.51 -14.82
C SER A 231 10.16 -5.57 -13.75
N ALA A 232 10.12 -6.85 -14.16
CA ALA A 232 9.85 -7.96 -13.25
C ALA A 232 10.89 -8.09 -12.11
N ARG A 233 12.15 -7.72 -12.39
CA ARG A 233 13.19 -7.59 -11.35
C ARG A 233 13.27 -6.14 -10.91
N THR A 234 12.68 -5.83 -9.76
CA THR A 234 12.58 -4.46 -9.25
C THR A 234 12.44 -4.44 -7.72
N GLY A 235 12.78 -3.31 -7.11
CA GLY A 235 12.64 -3.09 -5.68
C GLY A 235 11.18 -2.93 -5.22
N ARG A 236 11.06 -2.62 -3.93
CA ARG A 236 9.78 -2.26 -3.29
C ARG A 236 9.94 -0.92 -2.61
N PHE A 237 8.99 -0.01 -2.81
CA PHE A 237 8.82 1.18 -2.00
C PHE A 237 7.85 0.89 -0.85
N ALA A 238 7.88 1.69 0.20
CA ALA A 238 7.02 1.53 1.37
C ALA A 238 6.02 2.67 1.51
N SER A 239 4.81 2.32 1.92
CA SER A 239 3.77 3.25 2.40
C SER A 239 3.59 3.03 3.89
N LEU A 240 3.67 4.10 4.68
CA LEU A 240 3.70 4.05 6.14
C LEU A 240 2.66 4.99 6.74
N VAL A 241 2.09 4.56 7.87
CA VAL A 241 1.24 5.40 8.71
C VAL A 241 1.51 5.09 10.18
N TRP A 242 1.58 6.12 11.04
CA TRP A 242 1.84 5.99 12.47
C TRP A 242 1.19 7.12 13.26
N ILE A 243 1.14 6.96 14.58
CA ILE A 243 0.75 7.99 15.56
C ILE A 243 2.04 8.55 16.14
N ASP A 244 2.16 9.89 16.18
CA ASP A 244 3.30 10.60 16.82
C ASP A 244 3.23 10.48 18.33
#